data_185413f3337e5ac6e917052d4491982a
#
_entry.id   185413f3337e5ac6e917052d4491982a
#
_cell.length_a   1.000
_cell.length_b   1.000
_cell.length_c   1.000
_cell.angle_alpha   90.00
_cell.angle_beta   90.00
_cell.angle_gamma   90.00
#
_symmetry.space_group_name_H-M   'P 1'
#
loop_
_entity.id
_entity.type
_entity.pdbx_description
1 polymer ?
#
loop_
_entity_poly.entity_id
_entity_poly.type
_entity_poly.pdbx_seq_one_letter_code
_entity_poly.pdbx_strand_id
1 'polypeptide(L)'
;MKEIHLEQGTPDWLAWRAGEAFVDVFGECHGGLDGPRITATAASVCGGRNPFATPHELWGEMLGYRKRQEANWVMQRGSNLEPKARAAYTKIVGEEYEPLCIESSDTPWIGASLDGVDLLRTRGVEIKCPISDKTHDMAVWGEVPPYYFDQIQWQMLASDNQLAEIDYFSYAPKIAATQPITVRVDLMRQAELVEAAMRFRLAVMTRVPLSGADFEQAAKAFLVLNRKLKALEEQLDMAKERVKTLAAGQPTQGGGVMVTVSKSDGRPSWEKIAMDLVVRLKLSDEEVTELKTTHKGKPTTTVSVKEAADADAIYADILSAQTSETSVVEPVSEQVQQPQPIW
;
A
#
# COMPACT_ATOMS: atom_id res chain seq x y z
N MET A 1 12.71 24.17 11.94
CA MET A 1 12.46 23.66 10.56
C MET A 1 13.54 24.11 9.61
N LYS A 2 13.75 23.35 8.55
CA LYS A 2 14.62 23.73 7.44
C LYS A 2 13.75 24.07 6.23
N GLU A 3 13.94 25.27 5.68
CA GLU A 3 13.29 25.70 4.44
C GLU A 3 13.97 25.04 3.24
N ILE A 4 13.17 24.60 2.27
CA ILE A 4 13.63 23.96 1.05
C ILE A 4 13.09 24.77 -0.12
N HIS A 5 13.99 25.41 -0.83
CA HIS A 5 13.66 26.32 -1.93
C HIS A 5 13.49 25.54 -3.25
N LEU A 6 12.31 24.95 -3.42
CA LEU A 6 11.93 24.19 -4.61
C LEU A 6 10.61 24.70 -5.18
N GLU A 7 10.55 24.78 -6.49
CA GLU A 7 9.29 25.02 -7.17
C GLU A 7 8.47 23.71 -7.22
N GLN A 8 7.26 23.74 -6.72
CA GLN A 8 6.36 22.59 -6.66
C GLN A 8 6.00 22.09 -8.07
N GLY A 9 6.02 20.78 -8.26
CA GLY A 9 5.72 20.14 -9.54
C GLY A 9 6.92 19.93 -10.47
N THR A 10 8.12 20.45 -10.11
CA THR A 10 9.36 20.23 -10.87
C THR A 10 9.95 18.84 -10.62
N PRO A 11 10.87 18.37 -11.50
CA PRO A 11 11.60 17.12 -11.27
C PRO A 11 12.36 17.10 -9.94
N ASP A 12 13.00 18.21 -9.55
CA ASP A 12 13.74 18.30 -8.29
C ASP A 12 12.82 18.24 -7.08
N TRP A 13 11.64 18.85 -7.14
CA TRP A 13 10.62 18.68 -6.11
C TRP A 13 10.12 17.22 -6.01
N LEU A 14 10.02 16.51 -7.14
CA LEU A 14 9.66 15.09 -7.14
C LEU A 14 10.78 14.24 -6.52
N ALA A 15 12.05 14.52 -6.86
CA ALA A 15 13.23 13.87 -6.29
C ALA A 15 13.29 14.10 -4.76
N TRP A 16 13.10 15.36 -4.33
CA TRP A 16 13.02 15.69 -2.90
C TRP A 16 11.92 14.88 -2.18
N ARG A 17 10.73 14.77 -2.77
CA ARG A 17 9.63 13.96 -2.20
C ARG A 17 9.96 12.47 -2.15
N ALA A 18 10.68 11.97 -3.14
CA ALA A 18 11.12 10.57 -3.18
C ALA A 18 12.24 10.28 -2.15
N GLY A 19 12.85 11.31 -1.56
CA GLY A 19 14.03 11.18 -0.71
C GLY A 19 15.33 11.06 -1.51
N GLU A 20 15.31 11.33 -2.81
CA GLU A 20 16.47 11.32 -3.68
C GLU A 20 17.29 12.62 -3.55
N ALA A 21 18.49 12.63 -4.11
CA ALA A 21 19.27 13.86 -4.24
C ALA A 21 18.56 14.85 -5.18
N PHE A 22 18.65 16.12 -4.87
CA PHE A 22 17.99 17.19 -5.64
C PHE A 22 18.82 18.46 -5.66
N VAL A 23 18.45 19.39 -6.53
CA VAL A 23 19.04 20.74 -6.63
C VAL A 23 17.96 21.76 -6.31
N ASP A 24 18.25 22.72 -5.46
CA ASP A 24 17.30 23.78 -5.12
C ASP A 24 17.31 24.93 -6.16
N VAL A 25 16.44 25.92 -5.97
CA VAL A 25 16.33 27.05 -6.90
C VAL A 25 17.57 27.97 -6.89
N PHE A 26 18.44 27.84 -5.89
CA PHE A 26 19.71 28.56 -5.82
C PHE A 26 20.86 27.78 -6.45
N GLY A 27 20.61 26.55 -6.93
CA GLY A 27 21.58 25.66 -7.53
C GLY A 27 22.41 24.87 -6.52
N GLU A 28 22.00 24.82 -5.25
CA GLU A 28 22.63 24.00 -4.22
C GLU A 28 22.19 22.54 -4.33
N CYS A 29 23.19 21.63 -4.32
CA CYS A 29 22.93 20.18 -4.37
C CYS A 29 22.71 19.65 -2.96
N HIS A 30 21.62 18.95 -2.76
CA HIS A 30 21.26 18.30 -1.52
C HIS A 30 21.34 16.77 -1.69
N GLY A 31 21.85 16.07 -0.66
CA GLY A 31 21.98 14.61 -0.64
C GLY A 31 20.62 13.89 -0.49
N GLY A 32 20.58 12.64 -0.98
CA GLY A 32 19.42 11.78 -0.79
C GLY A 32 19.31 11.25 0.65
N LEU A 33 18.11 10.80 0.99
CA LEU A 33 17.80 10.13 2.25
C LEU A 33 17.98 8.61 2.10
N ASP A 34 18.21 7.94 3.21
CA ASP A 34 18.04 6.50 3.28
C ASP A 34 16.53 6.19 3.34
N GLY A 35 15.94 5.94 2.19
CA GLY A 35 14.51 5.70 1.99
C GLY A 35 13.65 6.95 1.72
N PRO A 36 12.32 6.79 1.51
CA PRO A 36 11.45 7.86 1.04
C PRO A 36 11.22 8.93 2.09
N ARG A 37 11.03 10.18 1.63
CA ARG A 37 10.45 11.24 2.47
C ARG A 37 8.93 11.00 2.57
N ILE A 38 8.40 11.17 3.77
CA ILE A 38 6.96 11.17 3.99
C ILE A 38 6.48 12.61 3.99
N THR A 39 5.63 12.94 3.03
CA THR A 39 5.01 14.27 2.92
C THR A 39 3.64 14.27 3.59
N ALA A 40 3.08 15.44 3.83
CA ALA A 40 1.81 15.61 4.54
C ALA A 40 0.66 14.78 3.95
N THR A 41 0.54 14.72 2.62
CA THR A 41 -0.46 13.86 1.96
C THR A 41 -0.18 12.37 2.20
N ALA A 42 1.09 11.94 2.12
CA ALA A 42 1.45 10.56 2.40
C ALA A 42 1.21 10.18 3.87
N ALA A 43 1.48 11.09 4.80
CA ALA A 43 1.23 10.89 6.23
C ALA A 43 -0.26 10.67 6.53
N SER A 44 -1.17 11.40 5.89
CA SER A 44 -2.61 11.19 6.04
C SER A 44 -3.05 9.82 5.53
N VAL A 45 -2.40 9.30 4.47
CA VAL A 45 -2.62 7.93 3.99
C VAL A 45 -2.10 6.91 4.99
N CYS A 46 -0.88 7.08 5.48
CA CYS A 46 -0.28 6.20 6.50
C CYS A 46 -1.12 6.14 7.77
N GLY A 47 -1.70 7.27 8.19
CA GLY A 47 -2.59 7.39 9.34
C GLY A 47 -3.97 6.74 9.18
N GLY A 48 -4.28 6.20 7.99
CA GLY A 48 -5.47 5.40 7.71
C GLY A 48 -6.79 6.19 7.59
N ARG A 49 -6.75 7.54 7.62
CA ARG A 49 -7.96 8.38 7.50
C ARG A 49 -8.19 8.93 6.09
N ASN A 50 -7.25 8.70 5.16
CA ASN A 50 -7.37 9.17 3.79
C ASN A 50 -8.38 8.32 3.02
N PRO A 51 -9.46 8.92 2.43
CA PRO A 51 -10.48 8.16 1.72
C PRO A 51 -10.09 7.82 0.27
N PHE A 52 -8.98 8.38 -0.24
CA PHE A 52 -8.60 8.27 -1.64
C PHE A 52 -7.51 7.24 -1.90
N ALA A 53 -6.77 6.83 -0.86
CA ALA A 53 -5.71 5.84 -0.97
C ALA A 53 -5.51 5.11 0.36
N THR A 54 -5.16 3.85 0.28
CA THR A 54 -4.75 3.04 1.43
C THR A 54 -3.22 3.03 1.56
N PRO A 55 -2.66 2.73 2.75
CA PRO A 55 -1.22 2.57 2.92
C PRO A 55 -0.62 1.51 1.97
N HIS A 56 -1.36 0.43 1.68
CA HIS A 56 -0.91 -0.62 0.77
C HIS A 56 -0.83 -0.14 -0.69
N GLU A 57 -1.79 0.65 -1.13
CA GLU A 57 -1.77 1.24 -2.46
C GLU A 57 -0.60 2.21 -2.63
N LEU A 58 -0.38 3.09 -1.65
CA LEU A 58 0.75 4.01 -1.63
C LEU A 58 2.10 3.27 -1.62
N TRP A 59 2.20 2.17 -0.85
CA TRP A 59 3.38 1.30 -0.84
C TRP A 59 3.65 0.71 -2.23
N GLY A 60 2.62 0.19 -2.90
CA GLY A 60 2.73 -0.36 -4.25
C GLY A 60 3.13 0.70 -5.29
N GLU A 61 2.63 1.93 -5.16
CA GLU A 61 3.01 3.05 -6.03
C GLU A 61 4.46 3.49 -5.82
N MET A 62 4.93 3.58 -4.57
CA MET A 62 6.30 3.97 -4.27
C MET A 62 7.33 2.95 -4.76
N LEU A 63 6.98 1.67 -4.78
CA LEU A 63 7.86 0.59 -5.27
C LEU A 63 7.70 0.28 -6.76
N GLY A 64 6.82 0.98 -7.46
CA GLY A 64 6.55 0.76 -8.88
C GLY A 64 5.75 -0.53 -9.18
N TYR A 65 5.20 -1.19 -8.17
CA TYR A 65 4.31 -2.34 -8.36
C TYR A 65 2.92 -1.94 -8.84
N ARG A 66 2.56 -0.69 -8.60
CA ARG A 66 1.33 -0.07 -9.08
C ARG A 66 1.69 1.23 -9.80
N LYS A 67 1.02 1.48 -10.93
CA LYS A 67 1.19 2.75 -11.64
C LYS A 67 0.68 3.88 -10.73
N ARG A 68 1.51 4.90 -10.54
CA ARG A 68 1.12 6.10 -9.81
C ARG A 68 -0.08 6.73 -10.51
N GLN A 69 -1.05 7.18 -9.74
CA GLN A 69 -2.19 7.91 -10.28
C GLN A 69 -1.69 9.20 -10.95
N GLU A 70 -1.97 9.32 -12.24
CA GLU A 70 -1.70 10.56 -12.97
C GLU A 70 -2.59 11.68 -12.44
N ALA A 71 -2.09 12.90 -12.47
CA ALA A 71 -2.88 14.06 -12.07
C ALA A 71 -4.16 14.12 -12.92
N ASN A 72 -5.28 13.87 -12.28
CA ASN A 72 -6.58 13.96 -12.93
C ASN A 72 -7.04 15.43 -13.06
N TRP A 73 -8.10 15.67 -13.80
CA TRP A 73 -8.62 17.01 -14.02
C TRP A 73 -9.02 17.74 -12.72
N VAL A 74 -9.38 17.00 -11.66
CA VAL A 74 -9.71 17.57 -10.33
C VAL A 74 -8.46 18.15 -9.67
N MET A 75 -7.34 17.41 -9.71
CA MET A 75 -6.06 17.85 -9.18
C MET A 75 -5.54 19.06 -9.96
N GLN A 76 -5.58 19.01 -11.30
CA GLN A 76 -5.18 20.13 -12.16
C GLN A 76 -6.04 21.38 -11.89
N ARG A 77 -7.35 21.21 -11.73
CA ARG A 77 -8.24 22.31 -11.37
C ARG A 77 -7.87 22.90 -9.99
N GLY A 78 -7.55 22.05 -9.02
CA GLY A 78 -7.10 22.46 -7.69
C GLY A 78 -5.87 23.37 -7.79
N SER A 79 -4.82 22.90 -8.45
CA SER A 79 -3.57 23.66 -8.64
C SER A 79 -3.80 24.98 -9.40
N ASN A 80 -4.67 25.00 -10.41
CA ASN A 80 -4.99 26.20 -11.16
C ASN A 80 -5.79 27.24 -10.34
N LEU A 81 -6.53 26.81 -9.32
CA LEU A 81 -7.32 27.69 -8.45
C LEU A 81 -6.56 28.16 -7.21
N GLU A 82 -5.55 27.43 -6.79
CA GLU A 82 -4.79 27.70 -5.57
C GLU A 82 -4.26 29.15 -5.49
N PRO A 83 -3.65 29.77 -6.53
CA PRO A 83 -3.21 31.16 -6.46
C PRO A 83 -4.36 32.14 -6.20
N LYS A 84 -5.57 31.85 -6.79
CA LYS A 84 -6.77 32.68 -6.56
C LYS A 84 -7.32 32.48 -5.16
N ALA A 85 -7.28 31.25 -4.66
CA ALA A 85 -7.70 30.92 -3.32
C ALA A 85 -6.77 31.58 -2.26
N ARG A 86 -5.45 31.54 -2.50
CA ARG A 86 -4.48 32.23 -1.65
C ARG A 86 -4.70 33.73 -1.64
N ALA A 87 -4.93 34.37 -2.78
CA ALA A 87 -5.27 35.79 -2.86
C ALA A 87 -6.60 36.12 -2.14
N ALA A 88 -7.58 35.21 -2.13
CA ALA A 88 -8.81 35.38 -1.37
C ALA A 88 -8.56 35.24 0.13
N TYR A 89 -7.74 34.27 0.53
CA TYR A 89 -7.31 34.09 1.92
C TYR A 89 -6.55 35.31 2.44
N THR A 90 -5.55 35.81 1.71
CA THR A 90 -4.82 37.07 2.02
C THR A 90 -5.75 38.25 2.28
N LYS A 91 -6.83 38.40 1.49
CA LYS A 91 -7.81 39.48 1.70
C LYS A 91 -8.61 39.31 3.00
N ILE A 92 -8.82 38.08 3.45
CA ILE A 92 -9.55 37.81 4.70
C ILE A 92 -8.67 38.09 5.91
N VAL A 93 -7.42 37.60 5.86
CA VAL A 93 -6.51 37.69 7.03
C VAL A 93 -5.70 38.98 7.06
N GLY A 94 -5.56 39.67 5.92
CA GLY A 94 -4.83 40.96 5.81
C GLY A 94 -3.32 40.82 5.74
N GLU A 95 -2.79 39.61 5.57
CA GLU A 95 -1.35 39.31 5.51
C GLU A 95 -1.03 38.44 4.30
N GLU A 96 0.18 38.59 3.75
CA GLU A 96 0.63 37.79 2.61
C GLU A 96 1.18 36.44 3.05
N TYR A 97 0.88 35.41 2.26
CA TYR A 97 1.32 34.04 2.46
C TYR A 97 1.97 33.52 1.18
N GLU A 98 3.13 32.90 1.31
CA GLU A 98 3.87 32.34 0.20
C GLU A 98 3.99 30.81 0.32
N PRO A 99 3.93 30.06 -0.80
CA PRO A 99 4.16 28.63 -0.77
C PRO A 99 5.60 28.30 -0.36
N LEU A 100 5.77 27.27 0.45
CA LEU A 100 7.08 26.87 0.96
C LEU A 100 7.16 25.35 1.11
N CYS A 101 8.28 24.76 0.72
CA CYS A 101 8.63 23.41 1.10
C CYS A 101 9.49 23.43 2.36
N ILE A 102 9.22 22.52 3.28
CA ILE A 102 9.94 22.43 4.56
C ILE A 102 10.26 20.97 4.89
N GLU A 103 11.30 20.80 5.70
CA GLU A 103 11.59 19.53 6.37
C GLU A 103 11.96 19.77 7.84
N SER A 104 11.71 18.76 8.67
CA SER A 104 12.15 18.80 10.06
C SER A 104 13.67 18.82 10.14
N SER A 105 14.20 19.70 11.00
CA SER A 105 15.64 19.84 11.20
C SER A 105 16.28 18.59 11.76
N ASP A 106 15.57 17.88 12.65
CA ASP A 106 16.09 16.70 13.34
C ASP A 106 15.75 15.41 12.58
N THR A 107 14.69 15.44 11.77
CA THR A 107 14.18 14.24 11.08
C THR A 107 13.86 14.56 9.61
N PRO A 108 14.87 14.66 8.73
CA PRO A 108 14.70 15.17 7.36
C PRO A 108 13.76 14.34 6.46
N TRP A 109 13.40 13.11 6.84
CA TRP A 109 12.41 12.33 6.11
C TRP A 109 10.95 12.78 6.39
N ILE A 110 10.74 13.65 7.39
CA ILE A 110 9.48 14.34 7.64
C ILE A 110 9.51 15.65 6.88
N GLY A 111 8.71 15.77 5.84
CA GLY A 111 8.66 16.97 5.03
C GLY A 111 7.25 17.36 4.64
N ALA A 112 7.07 18.61 4.23
CA ALA A 112 5.81 19.15 3.79
C ALA A 112 5.99 20.21 2.72
N SER A 113 5.03 20.29 1.79
CA SER A 113 4.80 21.47 0.95
C SER A 113 3.62 22.21 1.54
N LEU A 114 3.80 23.46 1.86
CA LEU A 114 2.77 24.36 2.42
C LEU A 114 2.16 25.17 1.29
N ASP A 115 0.85 25.31 1.27
CA ASP A 115 0.15 26.18 0.30
C ASP A 115 0.39 27.66 0.59
N GLY A 116 0.71 27.98 1.82
CA GLY A 116 1.14 29.30 2.22
C GLY A 116 1.68 29.34 3.65
N VAL A 117 2.66 30.19 3.87
CA VAL A 117 3.21 30.53 5.18
C VAL A 117 3.43 32.05 5.27
N ASP A 118 3.20 32.63 6.43
CA ASP A 118 3.41 34.05 6.69
C ASP A 118 4.90 34.43 6.62
N LEU A 119 5.20 35.69 6.47
CA LEU A 119 6.57 36.20 6.39
C LEU A 119 7.39 35.92 7.65
N LEU A 120 6.74 35.84 8.80
CA LEU A 120 7.40 35.57 10.09
C LEU A 120 7.59 34.05 10.36
N ARG A 121 7.07 33.19 9.51
CA ARG A 121 7.14 31.73 9.67
C ARG A 121 6.49 31.22 10.96
N THR A 122 5.42 31.86 11.38
CA THR A 122 4.68 31.52 12.60
C THR A 122 3.31 30.89 12.33
N ARG A 123 2.74 31.17 11.16
CA ARG A 123 1.43 30.69 10.76
C ARG A 123 1.47 30.14 9.34
N GLY A 124 0.67 29.13 9.09
CA GLY A 124 0.52 28.51 7.77
C GLY A 124 -0.94 28.51 7.31
N VAL A 125 -1.13 28.16 6.05
CA VAL A 125 -2.45 27.87 5.48
C VAL A 125 -2.39 26.63 4.60
N GLU A 126 -3.39 25.77 4.77
CA GLU A 126 -3.69 24.64 3.88
C GLU A 126 -4.94 24.97 3.08
N ILE A 127 -4.81 25.08 1.77
CA ILE A 127 -5.87 25.53 0.86
C ILE A 127 -6.45 24.32 0.11
N LYS A 128 -7.77 24.21 0.14
CA LYS A 128 -8.48 23.22 -0.66
C LYS A 128 -9.51 23.86 -1.57
N CYS A 129 -9.55 23.37 -2.82
CA CYS A 129 -10.50 23.84 -3.83
C CYS A 129 -11.45 22.68 -4.21
N PRO A 130 -12.35 22.25 -3.31
CA PRO A 130 -13.19 21.08 -3.53
C PRO A 130 -14.17 21.30 -4.68
N ILE A 131 -14.61 20.19 -5.29
CA ILE A 131 -15.69 20.15 -6.27
C ILE A 131 -16.97 19.69 -5.57
N SER A 132 -16.82 18.87 -4.54
CA SER A 132 -17.92 18.30 -3.78
C SER A 132 -18.47 19.31 -2.79
N ASP A 133 -19.76 19.53 -2.84
CA ASP A 133 -20.50 20.34 -1.87
C ASP A 133 -20.26 19.80 -0.45
N LYS A 134 -20.33 18.47 -0.28
CA LYS A 134 -20.16 17.81 1.01
C LYS A 134 -18.84 18.18 1.71
N THR A 135 -17.73 18.22 0.99
CA THR A 135 -16.42 18.57 1.57
C THR A 135 -16.34 20.06 1.88
N HIS A 136 -16.98 20.90 1.08
CA HIS A 136 -17.03 22.33 1.29
C HIS A 136 -17.97 22.70 2.43
N ASP A 137 -19.12 22.01 2.54
CA ASP A 137 -20.10 22.22 3.62
C ASP A 137 -19.49 21.97 5.00
N MET A 138 -18.60 20.99 5.15
CA MET A 138 -17.86 20.80 6.41
C MET A 138 -17.13 22.10 6.82
N ALA A 139 -16.44 22.74 5.87
CA ALA A 139 -15.76 24.01 6.15
C ALA A 139 -16.75 25.16 6.45
N VAL A 140 -17.92 25.17 5.81
CA VAL A 140 -19.00 26.15 6.11
C VAL A 140 -19.49 25.96 7.56
N TRP A 141 -19.51 24.73 8.07
CA TRP A 141 -19.89 24.41 9.44
C TRP A 141 -18.75 24.55 10.46
N GLY A 142 -17.57 24.98 10.02
CA GLY A 142 -16.40 25.13 10.89
C GLY A 142 -15.67 23.81 11.17
N GLU A 143 -15.86 22.79 10.35
CA GLU A 143 -15.24 21.47 10.51
C GLU A 143 -14.13 21.23 9.48
N VAL A 144 -13.04 20.59 9.93
CA VAL A 144 -11.94 20.16 9.08
C VAL A 144 -12.07 18.66 8.82
N PRO A 145 -12.10 18.20 7.55
CA PRO A 145 -12.09 16.78 7.26
C PRO A 145 -10.91 16.07 7.92
N PRO A 146 -11.11 14.87 8.54
CA PRO A 146 -10.07 14.19 9.31
C PRO A 146 -8.75 13.97 8.58
N TYR A 147 -8.80 13.68 7.28
CA TYR A 147 -7.60 13.48 6.46
C TYR A 147 -6.86 14.78 6.12
N TYR A 148 -7.53 15.92 6.09
CA TYR A 148 -6.87 17.23 5.98
C TYR A 148 -6.35 17.70 7.35
N PHE A 149 -7.04 17.36 8.43
CA PHE A 149 -6.50 17.57 9.79
C PHE A 149 -5.16 16.81 9.96
N ASP A 150 -5.08 15.54 9.54
CA ASP A 150 -3.85 14.77 9.58
C ASP A 150 -2.74 15.39 8.71
N GLN A 151 -3.08 15.92 7.54
CA GLN A 151 -2.17 16.63 6.67
C GLN A 151 -1.60 17.88 7.36
N ILE A 152 -2.45 18.67 8.00
CA ILE A 152 -2.06 19.87 8.74
C ILE A 152 -1.20 19.52 9.96
N GLN A 153 -1.54 18.49 10.73
CA GLN A 153 -0.71 18.03 11.85
C GLN A 153 0.70 17.61 11.40
N TRP A 154 0.81 16.99 10.23
CA TRP A 154 2.10 16.64 9.66
C TRP A 154 2.89 17.86 9.18
N GLN A 155 2.24 18.86 8.62
CA GLN A 155 2.87 20.13 8.24
C GLN A 155 3.46 20.86 9.46
N MET A 156 2.71 20.93 10.56
CA MET A 156 3.21 21.46 11.82
C MET A 156 4.43 20.65 12.32
N LEU A 157 4.36 19.33 12.30
CA LEU A 157 5.46 18.47 12.70
C LEU A 157 6.70 18.69 11.81
N ALA A 158 6.53 18.81 10.49
CA ALA A 158 7.62 19.11 9.56
C ALA A 158 8.25 20.47 9.81
N SER A 159 7.51 21.40 10.42
CA SER A 159 8.02 22.70 10.87
C SER A 159 8.71 22.63 12.24
N ASP A 160 8.91 21.46 12.83
CA ASP A 160 9.35 21.28 14.23
C ASP A 160 8.40 22.01 15.20
N ASN A 161 7.11 22.06 14.85
CA ASN A 161 6.04 22.80 15.54
C ASN A 161 6.30 24.32 15.70
N GLN A 162 7.16 24.91 14.86
CA GLN A 162 7.33 26.37 14.82
C GLN A 162 6.07 27.03 14.25
N LEU A 163 5.39 26.38 13.30
CA LEU A 163 4.03 26.76 12.88
C LEU A 163 3.03 26.20 13.91
N ALA A 164 2.75 26.98 14.95
CA ALA A 164 1.85 26.54 16.02
C ALA A 164 0.37 26.52 15.60
N GLU A 165 0.03 27.26 14.56
CA GLU A 165 -1.30 27.34 13.98
C GLU A 165 -1.22 27.29 12.45
N ILE A 166 -2.05 26.44 11.85
CA ILE A 166 -2.25 26.40 10.39
C ILE A 166 -3.74 26.50 10.14
N ASP A 167 -4.12 27.43 9.28
CA ASP A 167 -5.50 27.63 8.91
C ASP A 167 -5.88 26.63 7.77
N TYR A 168 -6.99 25.94 7.93
CA TYR A 168 -7.64 25.22 6.84
C TYR A 168 -8.57 26.17 6.11
N PHE A 169 -8.35 26.37 4.81
CA PHE A 169 -9.17 27.25 3.98
C PHE A 169 -9.77 26.50 2.78
N SER A 170 -11.08 26.35 2.78
CA SER A 170 -11.82 25.73 1.68
C SER A 170 -12.35 26.79 0.73
N TYR A 171 -11.85 26.81 -0.51
CA TYR A 171 -12.19 27.80 -1.53
C TYR A 171 -13.08 27.22 -2.62
N ALA A 172 -14.38 27.49 -2.53
CA ALA A 172 -15.37 27.11 -3.56
C ALA A 172 -16.42 28.25 -3.73
N PRO A 173 -16.03 29.39 -4.31
CA PRO A 173 -16.86 30.60 -4.32
C PRO A 173 -18.19 30.47 -5.10
N LYS A 174 -18.33 29.43 -5.93
CA LYS A 174 -19.60 29.10 -6.62
C LYS A 174 -20.60 28.35 -5.73
N ILE A 175 -20.14 27.80 -4.61
CA ILE A 175 -20.96 27.05 -3.66
C ILE A 175 -21.30 27.99 -2.49
N ALA A 176 -20.32 28.38 -1.71
CA ALA A 176 -20.48 29.31 -0.60
C ALA A 176 -19.13 29.98 -0.25
N ALA A 177 -19.17 31.11 0.46
CA ALA A 177 -17.98 31.67 1.09
C ALA A 177 -17.70 30.98 2.41
N THR A 178 -16.42 30.69 2.70
CA THR A 178 -15.99 30.16 3.99
C THR A 178 -15.04 31.10 4.69
N GLN A 179 -14.92 30.92 6.00
CA GLN A 179 -13.87 31.51 6.81
C GLN A 179 -12.75 30.50 7.05
N PRO A 180 -11.50 30.93 7.23
CA PRO A 180 -10.43 30.06 7.66
C PRO A 180 -10.76 29.38 9.00
N ILE A 181 -10.37 28.12 9.15
CA ILE A 181 -10.54 27.35 10.38
C ILE A 181 -9.15 27.10 10.95
N THR A 182 -8.84 27.72 12.08
CA THR A 182 -7.53 27.57 12.72
C THR A 182 -7.40 26.21 13.37
N VAL A 183 -6.41 25.43 12.93
CA VAL A 183 -6.01 24.15 13.50
C VAL A 183 -4.78 24.38 14.36
N ARG A 184 -4.77 23.78 15.55
CA ARG A 184 -3.65 23.81 16.50
C ARG A 184 -2.97 22.47 16.60
N VAL A 185 -1.75 22.47 17.14
CA VAL A 185 -0.95 21.29 17.37
C VAL A 185 -1.69 20.28 18.25
N ASP A 186 -1.78 19.05 17.77
CA ASP A 186 -2.23 17.86 18.50
C ASP A 186 -1.08 16.87 18.60
N LEU A 187 -0.33 16.91 19.69
CA LEU A 187 0.85 16.08 19.91
C LEU A 187 0.53 14.59 19.93
N MET A 188 -0.66 14.21 20.39
CA MET A 188 -1.06 12.78 20.37
C MET A 188 -1.27 12.31 18.93
N ARG A 189 -1.99 13.10 18.14
CA ARG A 189 -2.19 12.77 16.73
C ARG A 189 -0.90 12.77 15.94
N GLN A 190 -0.01 13.73 16.19
CA GLN A 190 1.32 13.73 15.58
C GLN A 190 2.12 12.47 15.92
N ALA A 191 2.11 12.00 17.16
CA ALA A 191 2.79 10.77 17.56
C ALA A 191 2.24 9.53 16.81
N GLU A 192 0.91 9.41 16.71
CA GLU A 192 0.26 8.33 15.94
C GLU A 192 0.66 8.37 14.46
N LEU A 193 0.71 9.56 13.85
CA LEU A 193 1.11 9.74 12.46
C LEU A 193 2.59 9.36 12.24
N VAL A 194 3.48 9.75 13.16
CA VAL A 194 4.90 9.38 13.11
C VAL A 194 5.07 7.86 13.18
N GLU A 195 4.39 7.21 14.12
CA GLU A 195 4.46 5.75 14.26
C GLU A 195 3.98 5.05 12.98
N ALA A 196 2.85 5.48 12.42
CA ALA A 196 2.31 4.94 11.17
C ALA A 196 3.26 5.17 9.99
N ALA A 197 3.84 6.37 9.89
CA ALA A 197 4.79 6.74 8.85
C ALA A 197 6.11 5.98 8.94
N MET A 198 6.62 5.74 10.17
CA MET A 198 7.82 4.93 10.39
C MET A 198 7.60 3.48 9.95
N ARG A 199 6.49 2.86 10.35
CA ARG A 199 6.11 1.51 9.89
C ARG A 199 6.01 1.44 8.36
N PHE A 200 5.35 2.44 7.77
CA PHE A 200 5.21 2.53 6.33
C PHE A 200 6.58 2.68 5.63
N ARG A 201 7.44 3.58 6.12
CA ARG A 201 8.77 3.82 5.57
C ARG A 201 9.64 2.56 5.65
N LEU A 202 9.61 1.85 6.78
CA LEU A 202 10.28 0.56 6.94
C LEU A 202 9.78 -0.46 5.91
N ALA A 203 8.47 -0.56 5.71
CA ALA A 203 7.87 -1.46 4.73
C ALA A 203 8.31 -1.15 3.29
N VAL A 204 8.48 0.13 2.93
CA VAL A 204 9.01 0.53 1.62
C VAL A 204 10.49 0.15 1.50
N MET A 205 11.31 0.45 2.50
CA MET A 205 12.76 0.16 2.50
C MET A 205 13.05 -1.34 2.45
N THR A 206 12.30 -2.13 3.19
CA THR A 206 12.45 -3.61 3.22
C THR A 206 11.71 -4.31 2.09
N ARG A 207 10.87 -3.60 1.34
CA ARG A 207 9.95 -4.14 0.31
C ARG A 207 8.97 -5.19 0.85
N VAL A 208 8.70 -5.15 2.14
CA VAL A 208 7.72 -6.02 2.79
C VAL A 208 6.38 -5.27 2.87
N PRO A 209 5.27 -5.83 2.35
CA PRO A 209 3.98 -5.17 2.41
C PRO A 209 3.54 -4.91 3.84
N LEU A 210 2.84 -3.80 4.06
CA LEU A 210 2.07 -3.59 5.27
C LEU A 210 0.92 -4.60 5.31
N SER A 211 1.04 -5.62 6.13
CA SER A 211 -0.05 -6.56 6.37
C SER A 211 -1.05 -5.90 7.31
N GLY A 212 -2.26 -5.61 6.82
CA GLY A 212 -3.39 -5.35 7.69
C GLY A 212 -3.81 -6.63 8.42
N ALA A 213 -4.51 -6.53 9.54
CA ALA A 213 -5.00 -7.69 10.30
C ALA A 213 -5.78 -8.69 9.41
N ASP A 214 -6.55 -8.19 8.46
CA ASP A 214 -7.30 -9.02 7.50
C ASP A 214 -6.37 -9.81 6.56
N PHE A 215 -5.27 -9.20 6.10
CA PHE A 215 -4.28 -9.89 5.28
C PHE A 215 -3.56 -10.99 6.07
N GLU A 216 -3.15 -10.71 7.31
CA GLU A 216 -2.51 -11.69 8.18
C GLU A 216 -3.42 -12.88 8.48
N GLN A 217 -4.69 -12.61 8.77
CA GLN A 217 -5.69 -13.65 9.00
C GLN A 217 -5.90 -14.51 7.74
N ALA A 218 -6.05 -13.87 6.58
CA ALA A 218 -6.20 -14.56 5.30
C ALA A 218 -4.94 -15.37 4.95
N ALA A 219 -3.74 -14.82 5.18
CA ALA A 219 -2.47 -15.51 4.95
C ALA A 219 -2.30 -16.74 5.86
N LYS A 220 -2.65 -16.63 7.15
CA LYS A 220 -2.64 -17.78 8.08
C LYS A 220 -3.64 -18.85 7.64
N ALA A 221 -4.85 -18.46 7.25
CA ALA A 221 -5.85 -19.41 6.73
C ALA A 221 -5.36 -20.11 5.45
N PHE A 222 -4.79 -19.36 4.51
CA PHE A 222 -4.17 -19.92 3.30
C PHE A 222 -3.06 -20.95 3.65
N LEU A 223 -2.16 -20.60 4.56
CA LEU A 223 -1.05 -21.47 4.95
C LEU A 223 -1.56 -22.80 5.51
N VAL A 224 -2.55 -22.78 6.40
CA VAL A 224 -3.16 -23.99 6.97
C VAL A 224 -3.82 -24.85 5.90
N LEU A 225 -4.61 -24.23 5.01
CA LEU A 225 -5.31 -24.96 3.95
C LEU A 225 -4.34 -25.55 2.92
N ASN A 226 -3.31 -24.81 2.56
CA ASN A 226 -2.30 -25.26 1.60
C ASN A 226 -1.51 -26.47 2.14
N ARG A 227 -1.16 -26.46 3.43
CA ARG A 227 -0.50 -27.60 4.09
C ARG A 227 -1.39 -28.83 4.15
N LYS A 228 -2.69 -28.66 4.47
CA LYS A 228 -3.67 -29.75 4.45
C LYS A 228 -3.84 -30.33 3.05
N LEU A 229 -3.91 -29.47 2.03
CA LEU A 229 -4.04 -29.89 0.65
C LEU A 229 -2.83 -30.72 0.22
N LYS A 230 -1.61 -30.26 0.46
CA LYS A 230 -0.38 -31.04 0.15
C LYS A 230 -0.37 -32.41 0.80
N ALA A 231 -0.74 -32.49 2.09
CA ALA A 231 -0.79 -33.78 2.78
C ALA A 231 -1.86 -34.72 2.20
N LEU A 232 -3.00 -34.19 1.76
CA LEU A 232 -4.05 -34.96 1.09
C LEU A 232 -3.62 -35.41 -0.33
N GLU A 233 -2.90 -34.57 -1.07
CA GLU A 233 -2.34 -34.91 -2.38
C GLU A 233 -1.33 -36.07 -2.27
N GLU A 234 -0.42 -36.02 -1.27
CA GLU A 234 0.51 -37.11 -0.99
C GLU A 234 -0.21 -38.44 -0.67
N GLN A 235 -1.25 -38.39 0.16
CA GLN A 235 -2.06 -39.55 0.49
C GLN A 235 -2.79 -40.11 -0.75
N LEU A 236 -3.34 -39.20 -1.56
CA LEU A 236 -4.01 -39.57 -2.80
C LEU A 236 -3.04 -40.23 -3.78
N ASP A 237 -1.82 -39.70 -3.91
CA ASP A 237 -0.82 -40.29 -4.81
C ASP A 237 -0.33 -41.63 -4.30
N MET A 238 -0.13 -41.80 -2.98
CA MET A 238 0.16 -43.12 -2.41
C MET A 238 -0.98 -44.14 -2.69
N ALA A 239 -2.23 -43.68 -2.53
CA ALA A 239 -3.39 -44.53 -2.82
C ALA A 239 -3.48 -44.92 -4.30
N LYS A 240 -3.23 -43.98 -5.23
CA LYS A 240 -3.17 -44.21 -6.66
C LYS A 240 -2.08 -45.24 -7.02
N GLU A 241 -0.87 -45.10 -6.48
CA GLU A 241 0.23 -46.02 -6.73
C GLU A 241 -0.07 -47.42 -6.20
N ARG A 242 -0.72 -47.54 -5.03
CA ARG A 242 -1.18 -48.80 -4.50
C ARG A 242 -2.21 -49.48 -5.42
N VAL A 243 -3.18 -48.73 -5.93
CA VAL A 243 -4.15 -49.25 -6.92
C VAL A 243 -3.48 -49.72 -8.20
N LYS A 244 -2.53 -48.93 -8.75
CA LYS A 244 -1.74 -49.32 -9.94
C LYS A 244 -0.94 -50.58 -9.70
N THR A 245 -0.28 -50.70 -8.54
CA THR A 245 0.50 -51.89 -8.16
C THR A 245 -0.39 -53.16 -8.10
N LEU A 246 -1.56 -53.03 -7.46
CA LEU A 246 -2.52 -54.15 -7.36
C LEU A 246 -3.12 -54.57 -8.70
N ALA A 247 -3.30 -53.61 -9.62
CA ALA A 247 -3.77 -53.88 -10.98
C ALA A 247 -2.71 -54.58 -11.85
N ALA A 248 -1.43 -54.62 -11.42
CA ALA A 248 -0.33 -55.33 -12.10
C ALA A 248 -0.20 -55.01 -13.60
N GLY A 249 -0.49 -53.76 -13.99
CA GLY A 249 -0.44 -53.32 -15.39
C GLY A 249 -1.58 -53.84 -16.27
N GLN A 250 -2.63 -54.43 -15.71
CA GLN A 250 -3.81 -54.88 -16.41
C GLN A 250 -5.01 -53.96 -16.22
N PRO A 251 -5.88 -53.82 -17.23
CA PRO A 251 -7.16 -53.13 -17.03
C PRO A 251 -7.97 -53.83 -15.93
N THR A 252 -8.36 -53.11 -14.90
CA THR A 252 -9.01 -53.67 -13.71
C THR A 252 -10.09 -52.74 -13.23
N GLN A 253 -11.23 -53.26 -12.79
CA GLN A 253 -12.31 -52.50 -12.21
C GLN A 253 -12.80 -53.15 -10.90
N GLY A 254 -13.00 -52.31 -9.87
CA GLY A 254 -13.52 -52.78 -8.58
C GLY A 254 -13.54 -51.63 -7.56
N GLY A 255 -14.38 -51.73 -6.53
CA GLY A 255 -14.43 -50.72 -5.45
C GLY A 255 -14.72 -49.29 -5.92
N GLY A 256 -15.44 -49.11 -7.03
CA GLY A 256 -15.73 -47.82 -7.63
C GLY A 256 -14.58 -47.16 -8.42
N VAL A 257 -13.46 -47.88 -8.59
CA VAL A 257 -12.28 -47.40 -9.32
C VAL A 257 -12.04 -48.31 -10.56
N MET A 258 -11.67 -47.68 -11.70
CA MET A 258 -11.28 -48.34 -12.91
C MET A 258 -9.84 -47.94 -13.28
N VAL A 259 -8.99 -48.94 -13.49
CA VAL A 259 -7.63 -48.79 -14.02
C VAL A 259 -7.66 -49.09 -15.51
N THR A 260 -7.24 -48.14 -16.33
CA THR A 260 -7.12 -48.28 -17.77
C THR A 260 -5.64 -48.28 -18.16
N VAL A 261 -5.26 -49.13 -19.09
CA VAL A 261 -3.91 -49.14 -19.66
C VAL A 261 -3.99 -48.65 -21.09
N SER A 262 -3.43 -47.47 -21.35
CA SER A 262 -3.35 -46.92 -22.70
C SER A 262 -1.89 -46.78 -23.13
N LYS A 263 -1.63 -47.17 -24.37
CA LYS A 263 -0.35 -46.88 -25.04
C LYS A 263 -0.60 -45.69 -25.94
N SER A 264 0.17 -44.63 -25.76
CA SER A 264 0.15 -43.50 -26.69
C SER A 264 1.51 -43.31 -27.29
N ASP A 265 1.55 -43.01 -28.58
CA ASP A 265 2.76 -42.48 -29.20
C ASP A 265 3.09 -41.13 -28.56
N GLY A 266 4.38 -40.89 -28.32
CA GLY A 266 4.82 -39.65 -27.68
C GLY A 266 4.34 -38.40 -28.46
N ARG A 267 3.89 -37.39 -27.75
CA ARG A 267 3.54 -36.11 -28.39
C ARG A 267 4.77 -35.48 -29.06
N PRO A 268 4.64 -34.90 -30.27
CA PRO A 268 5.73 -34.18 -30.89
C PRO A 268 6.23 -33.07 -29.94
N SER A 269 7.54 -33.01 -29.69
CA SER A 269 8.15 -31.88 -28.97
C SER A 269 8.42 -30.77 -29.96
N TRP A 270 7.60 -29.74 -29.93
CA TRP A 270 7.79 -28.56 -30.78
C TRP A 270 9.13 -27.87 -30.54
N GLU A 271 9.66 -27.92 -29.34
CA GLU A 271 11.00 -27.43 -29.03
C GLU A 271 12.10 -28.20 -29.78
N LYS A 272 12.04 -29.53 -29.75
CA LYS A 272 12.99 -30.37 -30.51
C LYS A 272 12.84 -30.18 -32.01
N ILE A 273 11.61 -30.05 -32.51
CA ILE A 273 11.35 -29.77 -33.93
C ILE A 273 11.91 -28.41 -34.30
N ALA A 274 11.69 -27.38 -33.48
CA ALA A 274 12.25 -26.05 -33.74
C ALA A 274 13.78 -26.04 -33.75
N MET A 275 14.43 -26.74 -32.80
CA MET A 275 15.89 -26.89 -32.78
C MET A 275 16.41 -27.63 -34.02
N ASP A 276 15.76 -28.72 -34.45
CA ASP A 276 16.13 -29.44 -35.67
C ASP A 276 15.99 -28.55 -36.92
N LEU A 277 14.93 -27.71 -36.97
CA LEU A 277 14.74 -26.74 -38.06
C LEU A 277 15.82 -25.64 -38.06
N VAL A 278 16.20 -25.13 -36.91
CA VAL A 278 17.32 -24.15 -36.78
C VAL A 278 18.59 -24.72 -37.37
N VAL A 279 18.91 -25.98 -37.02
CA VAL A 279 20.11 -26.67 -37.55
C VAL A 279 20.01 -26.94 -39.06
N ARG A 280 18.87 -27.44 -39.53
CA ARG A 280 18.67 -27.78 -40.97
C ARG A 280 18.68 -26.52 -41.84
N LEU A 281 18.09 -25.41 -41.36
CA LEU A 281 18.02 -24.14 -42.10
C LEU A 281 19.29 -23.32 -41.91
N LYS A 282 20.21 -23.74 -41.04
CA LYS A 282 21.47 -23.06 -40.69
C LYS A 282 21.22 -21.60 -40.24
N LEU A 283 20.19 -21.40 -39.46
CA LEU A 283 19.89 -20.07 -38.91
C LEU A 283 20.98 -19.63 -37.95
N SER A 284 21.34 -18.37 -38.05
CA SER A 284 22.24 -17.72 -37.09
C SER A 284 21.56 -17.44 -35.73
N ASP A 285 22.34 -17.25 -34.70
CA ASP A 285 21.81 -16.88 -33.37
C ASP A 285 21.01 -15.55 -33.39
N GLU A 286 21.38 -14.64 -34.30
CA GLU A 286 20.70 -13.38 -34.51
C GLU A 286 19.30 -13.60 -35.12
N GLU A 287 19.21 -14.43 -36.17
CA GLU A 287 17.93 -14.77 -36.80
C GLU A 287 17.01 -15.54 -35.85
N VAL A 288 17.56 -16.46 -35.03
CA VAL A 288 16.79 -17.15 -34.00
C VAL A 288 16.26 -16.18 -32.94
N THR A 289 17.04 -15.18 -32.56
CA THR A 289 16.65 -14.15 -31.59
C THR A 289 15.58 -13.23 -32.17
N GLU A 290 15.67 -12.86 -33.43
CA GLU A 290 14.66 -12.09 -34.14
C GLU A 290 13.33 -12.84 -34.22
N LEU A 291 13.36 -14.14 -34.58
CA LEU A 291 12.16 -14.99 -34.60
C LEU A 291 11.52 -15.11 -33.23
N LYS A 292 12.29 -15.30 -32.16
CA LYS A 292 11.79 -15.32 -30.78
C LYS A 292 11.14 -14.01 -30.38
N THR A 293 11.68 -12.89 -30.84
CA THR A 293 11.17 -11.55 -30.52
C THR A 293 9.88 -11.27 -31.28
N THR A 294 9.82 -11.61 -32.57
CA THR A 294 8.66 -11.41 -33.45
C THR A 294 7.45 -12.24 -33.03
N HIS A 295 7.70 -13.47 -32.51
CA HIS A 295 6.66 -14.40 -32.09
C HIS A 295 6.43 -14.40 -30.56
N LYS A 296 6.92 -13.40 -29.85
CA LYS A 296 6.69 -13.23 -28.42
C LYS A 296 5.21 -12.97 -28.16
N GLY A 297 4.59 -13.77 -27.31
CA GLY A 297 3.21 -13.54 -26.88
C GLY A 297 3.03 -12.21 -26.13
N LYS A 298 1.80 -11.73 -26.02
CA LYS A 298 1.51 -10.54 -25.21
C LYS A 298 2.00 -10.75 -23.79
N PRO A 299 2.62 -9.72 -23.19
CA PRO A 299 2.99 -9.78 -21.77
C PRO A 299 1.77 -10.11 -20.92
N THR A 300 1.88 -11.12 -20.07
CA THR A 300 0.85 -11.45 -19.09
C THR A 300 1.38 -11.20 -17.69
N THR A 301 0.56 -10.58 -16.86
CA THR A 301 0.86 -10.44 -15.44
C THR A 301 0.23 -11.60 -14.70
N THR A 302 1.06 -12.41 -14.06
CA THR A 302 0.58 -13.53 -13.25
C THR A 302 0.81 -13.21 -11.78
N VAL A 303 -0.25 -13.25 -10.99
CA VAL A 303 -0.16 -13.15 -9.53
C VAL A 303 -0.16 -14.57 -8.98
N SER A 304 0.86 -14.92 -8.21
CA SER A 304 0.96 -16.24 -7.57
C SER A 304 1.09 -16.07 -6.06
N VAL A 305 0.40 -16.92 -5.31
CA VAL A 305 0.52 -17.02 -3.86
C VAL A 305 1.39 -18.23 -3.54
N LYS A 306 2.44 -18.02 -2.73
CA LYS A 306 3.37 -19.06 -2.31
C LYS A 306 3.66 -18.93 -0.83
N GLU A 307 4.11 -20.00 -0.20
CA GLU A 307 4.61 -19.95 1.17
C GLU A 307 5.89 -19.10 1.24
N ALA A 308 5.99 -18.27 2.28
CA ALA A 308 7.18 -17.45 2.55
C ALA A 308 8.27 -18.29 3.26
N ALA A 309 9.47 -17.71 3.40
CA ALA A 309 10.60 -18.41 4.01
C ALA A 309 10.39 -18.73 5.51
N ASP A 310 9.54 -17.98 6.21
CA ASP A 310 9.16 -18.14 7.60
C ASP A 310 7.88 -18.98 7.83
N ALA A 311 7.31 -19.54 6.76
CA ALA A 311 6.03 -20.26 6.80
C ALA A 311 6.03 -21.42 7.82
N ASP A 312 7.16 -22.13 7.99
CA ASP A 312 7.26 -23.24 8.93
C ASP A 312 7.15 -22.76 10.39
N ALA A 313 7.80 -21.65 10.73
CA ALA A 313 7.73 -21.06 12.06
C ALA A 313 6.30 -20.58 12.37
N ILE A 314 5.68 -19.87 11.43
CA ILE A 314 4.30 -19.37 11.57
C ILE A 314 3.31 -20.54 11.73
N TYR A 315 3.50 -21.63 10.97
CA TYR A 315 2.63 -22.80 11.05
C TYR A 315 2.78 -23.51 12.42
N ALA A 316 3.99 -23.63 12.94
CA ALA A 316 4.23 -24.19 14.26
C ALA A 316 3.56 -23.35 15.38
N ASP A 317 3.62 -22.03 15.27
CA ASP A 317 2.96 -21.12 16.21
C ASP A 317 1.44 -21.27 16.18
N ILE A 318 0.86 -21.40 14.98
CA ILE A 318 -0.59 -21.65 14.81
C ILE A 318 -1.01 -22.94 15.49
N LEU A 319 -0.25 -24.01 15.31
CA LEU A 319 -0.55 -25.31 15.93
C LEU A 319 -0.43 -25.27 17.46
N SER A 320 0.58 -24.58 17.99
CA SER A 320 0.77 -24.42 19.43
C SER A 320 -0.35 -23.63 20.09
N ALA A 321 -0.85 -22.59 19.41
CA ALA A 321 -2.00 -21.81 19.88
C ALA A 321 -3.30 -22.65 19.93
N GLN A 322 -3.53 -23.50 18.91
CA GLN A 322 -4.72 -24.37 18.89
C GLN A 322 -4.70 -25.47 19.96
N THR A 323 -3.51 -25.95 20.33
CA THR A 323 -3.38 -26.94 21.42
C THR A 323 -3.56 -26.31 22.79
N SER A 324 -3.26 -25.04 22.99
CA SER A 324 -3.46 -24.33 24.26
C SER A 324 -4.95 -23.97 24.49
N GLU A 325 -5.72 -23.72 23.44
CA GLU A 325 -7.17 -23.47 23.56
C GLU A 325 -7.98 -24.73 23.88
N THR A 326 -7.50 -25.91 23.45
CA THR A 326 -8.19 -27.19 23.73
C THR A 326 -7.94 -27.71 25.16
N SER A 327 -7.00 -27.15 25.90
CA SER A 327 -6.67 -27.60 27.27
C SER A 327 -7.45 -26.88 28.37
N VAL A 328 -8.36 -25.96 28.03
CA VAL A 328 -9.17 -25.16 28.99
C VAL A 328 -10.67 -25.57 29.02
N VAL A 329 -11.03 -26.69 28.43
CA VAL A 329 -12.36 -27.23 28.61
C VAL A 329 -12.33 -28.13 29.84
N GLU A 330 -12.58 -27.58 31.03
CA GLU A 330 -12.95 -28.37 32.18
C GLU A 330 -14.22 -29.21 31.88
N PRO A 331 -14.25 -30.48 32.28
CA PRO A 331 -15.44 -31.27 32.07
C PRO A 331 -16.57 -30.68 32.92
N VAL A 332 -17.62 -30.19 32.27
CA VAL A 332 -18.88 -29.86 32.92
C VAL A 332 -19.39 -31.14 33.53
N SER A 333 -19.34 -31.24 34.86
CA SER A 333 -19.98 -32.31 35.60
C SER A 333 -21.49 -32.21 35.39
N GLU A 334 -22.05 -33.09 34.59
CA GLU A 334 -23.48 -33.35 34.54
C GLU A 334 -23.94 -33.83 35.93
N GLN A 335 -24.49 -32.91 36.70
CA GLN A 335 -25.35 -33.32 37.85
C GLN A 335 -26.67 -33.87 37.26
N VAL A 336 -26.75 -35.18 37.17
CA VAL A 336 -28.02 -35.89 36.93
C VAL A 336 -28.93 -35.61 38.13
N GLN A 337 -29.87 -34.69 37.97
CA GLN A 337 -30.99 -34.55 38.89
C GLN A 337 -31.94 -35.76 38.73
N GLN A 338 -31.97 -36.60 39.76
CA GLN A 338 -32.99 -37.68 39.86
C GLN A 338 -34.37 -37.05 40.00
N PRO A 339 -35.39 -37.59 39.30
CA PRO A 339 -36.77 -37.12 39.46
C PRO A 339 -37.32 -37.48 40.84
N GLN A 340 -37.87 -36.51 41.55
CA GLN A 340 -38.63 -36.71 42.81
C GLN A 340 -39.99 -37.34 42.49
N PRO A 341 -40.47 -38.30 43.31
CA PRO A 341 -41.78 -38.91 43.11
C PRO A 341 -42.89 -37.94 43.50
N ILE A 342 -43.90 -37.85 42.64
CA ILE A 342 -45.17 -37.15 42.87
C ILE A 342 -46.02 -38.02 43.78
N TRP A 343 -46.33 -37.52 44.96
CA TRP A 343 -47.52 -37.92 45.79
C TRP A 343 -48.37 -36.71 46.01
#